data_9cc347b6b0c5b24d75a9a9acd5c0272a
#
_entry.id   9cc347b6b0c5b24d75a9a9acd5c0272a
#
_cell.length_a   1.000
_cell.length_b   1.000
_cell.length_c   1.000
_cell.angle_alpha   90.00
_cell.angle_beta   90.00
_cell.angle_gamma   90.00
#
_symmetry.space_group_name_H-M   'P 1'
#
loop_
_entity.id
_entity.type
_entity.pdbx_description
1 polymer ?
#
loop_
_entity_poly.entity_id
_entity_poly.type
_entity_poly.pdbx_seq_one_letter_code
_entity_poly.pdbx_strand_id
1 'polypeptide(L)'
;PWSKIDGDSSPFVQIFDSVGVHAAAGILNFVCLTAVMSVYNSGLYANSRMLYSLAKQGNAPAYLGKLSKKGVPVGGVITSAIIIAIAVVVVFVWPEFAFNYLMSIATIAAAINWIMIMITEIKFRRMVAAGDGPAELKGLKGKEALDKIAFKLPFANVTPYVVIAFMLLVVVLMCFSASYRIAVIAGVIWLAVLFAAYQLTQVGRKQADASAADAE
;
A
#
# COMPACT_ATOMS: atom_id res chain seq x y z
N PRO A 1 -0.13 33.26 -8.91
CA PRO A 1 0.91 32.90 -7.97
C PRO A 1 0.42 31.78 -7.04
N TRP A 2 1.26 30.81 -6.74
CA TRP A 2 0.95 29.70 -5.84
C TRP A 2 0.44 30.15 -4.45
N SER A 3 0.85 31.35 -4.02
CA SER A 3 0.42 31.97 -2.76
C SER A 3 -1.05 32.43 -2.73
N LYS A 4 -1.74 32.40 -3.87
CA LYS A 4 -3.16 32.75 -3.98
C LYS A 4 -4.07 31.53 -4.04
N ILE A 5 -3.50 30.33 -4.04
CA ILE A 5 -4.26 29.07 -4.00
C ILE A 5 -4.57 28.80 -2.53
N ASP A 6 -5.84 28.94 -2.17
CA ASP A 6 -6.33 28.55 -0.85
C ASP A 6 -6.81 27.08 -0.86
N GLY A 7 -6.98 26.50 0.32
CA GLY A 7 -7.39 25.11 0.47
C GLY A 7 -8.90 24.86 0.33
N ASP A 8 -9.70 25.90 0.07
CA ASP A 8 -11.16 25.86 0.14
C ASP A 8 -11.79 25.26 -1.13
N SER A 9 -11.07 25.30 -2.26
CA SER A 9 -11.53 24.69 -3.50
C SER A 9 -10.39 24.06 -4.30
N SER A 10 -10.73 23.21 -5.29
CA SER A 10 -9.72 22.61 -6.16
C SER A 10 -8.88 23.67 -6.87
N PRO A 11 -7.53 23.60 -6.84
CA PRO A 11 -6.66 24.53 -7.55
C PRO A 11 -7.00 24.67 -9.03
N PHE A 12 -7.46 23.59 -9.65
CA PHE A 12 -7.88 23.60 -11.06
C PHE A 12 -9.14 24.44 -11.27
N VAL A 13 -10.12 24.34 -10.35
CA VAL A 13 -11.35 25.15 -10.42
C VAL A 13 -11.02 26.63 -10.22
N GLN A 14 -10.16 26.96 -9.25
CA GLN A 14 -9.72 28.33 -8.97
C GLN A 14 -9.05 28.99 -10.19
N ILE A 15 -8.25 28.25 -10.96
CA ILE A 15 -7.60 28.74 -12.17
C ILE A 15 -8.66 29.14 -13.21
N PHE A 16 -9.65 28.30 -13.49
CA PHE A 16 -10.68 28.61 -14.49
C PHE A 16 -11.62 29.71 -14.05
N ASP A 17 -11.96 29.82 -12.77
CA ASP A 17 -12.71 30.91 -12.20
C ASP A 17 -11.96 32.28 -12.34
N SER A 18 -10.65 32.25 -12.09
CA SER A 18 -9.81 33.44 -12.18
C SER A 18 -9.70 33.98 -13.62
N VAL A 19 -9.91 33.14 -14.62
CA VAL A 19 -9.92 33.51 -16.06
C VAL A 19 -11.33 33.88 -16.54
N GLY A 20 -12.36 33.79 -15.67
CA GLY A 20 -13.73 34.16 -15.99
C GLY A 20 -14.52 33.09 -16.76
N VAL A 21 -14.05 31.84 -16.80
CA VAL A 21 -14.70 30.76 -17.54
C VAL A 21 -15.44 29.82 -16.54
N HIS A 22 -16.50 30.33 -15.92
CA HIS A 22 -17.27 29.62 -14.88
C HIS A 22 -17.85 28.28 -15.34
N ALA A 23 -18.28 28.17 -16.61
CA ALA A 23 -18.77 26.89 -17.17
C ALA A 23 -17.68 25.84 -17.23
N ALA A 24 -16.43 26.21 -17.50
CA ALA A 24 -15.30 25.25 -17.51
C ALA A 24 -14.95 24.77 -16.10
N ALA A 25 -15.12 25.59 -15.07
CA ALA A 25 -14.95 25.21 -13.68
C ALA A 25 -15.92 24.07 -13.28
N GLY A 26 -17.19 24.16 -13.68
CA GLY A 26 -18.19 23.10 -13.44
C GLY A 26 -17.87 21.80 -14.17
N ILE A 27 -17.47 21.87 -15.43
CA ILE A 27 -17.07 20.70 -16.22
C ILE A 27 -15.85 20.03 -15.59
N LEU A 28 -14.85 20.83 -15.21
CA LEU A 28 -13.63 20.30 -14.60
C LEU A 28 -13.92 19.62 -13.25
N ASN A 29 -14.80 20.20 -12.45
CA ASN A 29 -15.21 19.58 -11.17
C ASN A 29 -15.89 18.22 -11.40
N PHE A 30 -16.74 18.12 -12.42
CA PHE A 30 -17.34 16.83 -12.81
C PHE A 30 -16.29 15.81 -13.28
N VAL A 31 -15.30 16.24 -14.07
CA VAL A 31 -14.18 15.38 -14.49
C VAL A 31 -13.36 14.91 -13.30
N CYS A 32 -13.03 15.81 -12.38
CA CYS A 32 -12.32 15.44 -11.15
C CYS A 32 -13.11 14.43 -10.31
N LEU A 33 -14.42 14.62 -10.15
CA LEU A 33 -15.29 13.69 -9.44
C LEU A 33 -15.27 12.29 -10.07
N THR A 34 -15.44 12.21 -11.38
CA THR A 34 -15.41 10.93 -12.11
C THR A 34 -14.04 10.24 -12.04
N ALA A 35 -12.95 11.02 -12.10
CA ALA A 35 -11.59 10.51 -11.94
C ALA A 35 -11.37 9.91 -10.54
N VAL A 36 -11.80 10.60 -9.48
CA VAL A 36 -11.71 10.12 -8.09
C VAL A 36 -12.54 8.85 -7.90
N MET A 37 -13.75 8.79 -8.45
CA MET A 37 -14.58 7.57 -8.42
C MET A 37 -13.90 6.40 -9.12
N SER A 38 -13.23 6.62 -10.24
CA SER A 38 -12.48 5.59 -10.97
C SER A 38 -11.30 5.07 -10.16
N VAL A 39 -10.51 5.96 -9.55
CA VAL A 39 -9.38 5.60 -8.67
C VAL A 39 -9.88 4.81 -7.46
N TYR A 40 -10.97 5.27 -6.84
CA TYR A 40 -11.61 4.57 -5.73
C TYR A 40 -12.03 3.14 -6.10
N ASN A 41 -12.70 2.96 -7.24
CA ASN A 41 -13.13 1.65 -7.71
C ASN A 41 -11.94 0.71 -7.97
N SER A 42 -10.87 1.22 -8.57
CA SER A 42 -9.63 0.46 -8.81
C SER A 42 -8.97 0.04 -7.51
N GLY A 43 -8.91 0.95 -6.52
CA GLY A 43 -8.39 0.66 -5.18
C GLY A 43 -9.21 -0.39 -4.45
N LEU A 44 -10.54 -0.29 -4.49
CA LEU A 44 -11.46 -1.25 -3.89
C LEU A 44 -11.28 -2.66 -4.49
N TYR A 45 -11.14 -2.74 -5.82
CA TYR A 45 -10.88 -3.98 -6.53
C TYR A 45 -9.54 -4.60 -6.10
N ALA A 46 -8.46 -3.83 -6.12
CA ALA A 46 -7.13 -4.29 -5.74
C ALA A 46 -7.08 -4.76 -4.29
N ASN A 47 -7.58 -3.95 -3.34
CA ASN A 47 -7.60 -4.26 -1.92
C ASN A 47 -8.40 -5.51 -1.61
N SER A 48 -9.59 -5.67 -2.19
CA SER A 48 -10.44 -6.82 -1.95
C SER A 48 -9.78 -8.14 -2.40
N ARG A 49 -9.08 -8.13 -3.53
CA ARG A 49 -8.33 -9.29 -4.02
C ARG A 49 -7.07 -9.58 -3.19
N MET A 50 -6.38 -8.55 -2.73
CA MET A 50 -5.24 -8.68 -1.84
C MET A 50 -5.64 -9.34 -0.51
N LEU A 51 -6.73 -8.86 0.10
CA LEU A 51 -7.31 -9.43 1.33
C LEU A 51 -7.74 -10.89 1.13
N TYR A 52 -8.35 -11.20 -0.01
CA TYR A 52 -8.70 -12.56 -0.38
C TYR A 52 -7.47 -13.46 -0.48
N SER A 53 -6.42 -13.01 -1.17
CA SER A 53 -5.17 -13.76 -1.31
C SER A 53 -4.51 -14.02 0.05
N LEU A 54 -4.44 -13.01 0.92
CA LEU A 54 -3.91 -13.15 2.28
C LEU A 54 -4.71 -14.16 3.11
N ALA A 55 -6.04 -14.14 2.99
CA ALA A 55 -6.91 -15.09 3.70
C ALA A 55 -6.73 -16.54 3.18
N LYS A 56 -6.50 -16.72 1.87
CA LYS A 56 -6.19 -18.03 1.29
C LYS A 56 -4.83 -18.58 1.76
N GLN A 57 -3.88 -17.71 2.01
CA GLN A 57 -2.58 -18.05 2.59
C GLN A 57 -2.65 -18.26 4.12
N GLY A 58 -3.82 -18.10 4.76
CA GLY A 58 -3.97 -18.18 6.21
C GLY A 58 -3.48 -16.94 6.98
N ASN A 59 -3.06 -15.87 6.28
CA ASN A 59 -2.51 -14.64 6.86
C ASN A 59 -3.57 -13.59 7.19
N ALA A 60 -4.85 -13.87 6.93
CA ALA A 60 -5.98 -12.99 7.23
C ALA A 60 -7.22 -13.81 7.64
N PRO A 61 -8.21 -13.20 8.29
CA PRO A 61 -9.42 -13.88 8.74
C PRO A 61 -10.14 -14.65 7.62
N ALA A 62 -10.60 -15.86 7.91
CA ALA A 62 -11.17 -16.80 6.94
C ALA A 62 -12.39 -16.25 6.17
N TYR A 63 -13.15 -15.29 6.74
CA TYR A 63 -14.30 -14.69 6.04
C TYR A 63 -13.90 -13.91 4.79
N LEU A 64 -12.67 -13.35 4.75
CA LEU A 64 -12.11 -12.66 3.60
C LEU A 64 -11.77 -13.62 2.43
N GLY A 65 -11.58 -14.90 2.73
CA GLY A 65 -11.29 -15.96 1.75
C GLY A 65 -12.51 -16.53 1.04
N LYS A 66 -13.72 -15.98 1.25
CA LYS A 66 -14.95 -16.42 0.62
C LYS A 66 -15.23 -15.63 -0.65
N LEU A 67 -15.58 -16.34 -1.73
CA LEU A 67 -16.03 -15.75 -2.99
C LEU A 67 -17.55 -15.87 -3.11
N SER A 68 -18.18 -14.90 -3.76
CA SER A 68 -19.58 -15.01 -4.21
C SER A 68 -19.71 -16.01 -5.37
N LYS A 69 -20.94 -16.35 -5.75
CA LYS A 69 -21.21 -17.19 -6.94
C LYS A 69 -20.64 -16.61 -8.24
N LYS A 70 -20.36 -15.30 -8.29
CA LYS A 70 -19.76 -14.59 -9.43
C LYS A 70 -18.24 -14.42 -9.31
N GLY A 71 -17.57 -15.07 -8.34
CA GLY A 71 -16.12 -14.96 -8.14
C GLY A 71 -15.65 -13.64 -7.50
N VAL A 72 -16.55 -12.87 -6.87
CA VAL A 72 -16.21 -11.60 -6.21
C VAL A 72 -15.87 -11.87 -4.74
N PRO A 73 -14.77 -11.32 -4.19
CA PRO A 73 -14.38 -11.43 -2.78
C PRO A 73 -15.19 -10.45 -1.90
N VAL A 74 -16.46 -10.80 -1.65
CA VAL A 74 -17.43 -9.91 -0.96
C VAL A 74 -16.95 -9.48 0.41
N GLY A 75 -16.30 -10.37 1.18
CA GLY A 75 -15.73 -10.03 2.49
C GLY A 75 -14.72 -8.89 2.40
N GLY A 76 -13.82 -8.93 1.41
CA GLY A 76 -12.84 -7.87 1.16
C GLY A 76 -13.49 -6.55 0.74
N VAL A 77 -14.49 -6.61 -0.14
CA VAL A 77 -15.25 -5.42 -0.58
C VAL A 77 -15.95 -4.74 0.58
N ILE A 78 -16.68 -5.51 1.41
CA ILE A 78 -17.41 -4.97 2.57
C ILE A 78 -16.42 -4.36 3.58
N THR A 79 -15.33 -5.06 3.90
CA THR A 79 -14.33 -4.55 4.84
C THR A 79 -13.74 -3.22 4.35
N SER A 80 -13.36 -3.14 3.07
CA SER A 80 -12.84 -1.90 2.49
C SER A 80 -13.88 -0.79 2.50
N ALA A 81 -15.14 -1.09 2.18
CA ALA A 81 -16.22 -0.12 2.20
C ALA A 81 -16.50 0.43 3.61
N ILE A 82 -16.44 -0.41 4.64
CA ILE A 82 -16.59 0.02 6.05
C ILE A 82 -15.44 0.97 6.44
N ILE A 83 -14.20 0.63 6.12
CA ILE A 83 -13.04 1.49 6.42
C ILE A 83 -13.19 2.85 5.77
N ILE A 84 -13.65 2.89 4.51
CA ILE A 84 -13.87 4.16 3.81
C ILE A 84 -15.04 4.93 4.40
N ALA A 85 -16.14 4.27 4.77
CA ALA A 85 -17.24 4.92 5.46
C ALA A 85 -16.78 5.57 6.77
N ILE A 86 -15.92 4.91 7.54
CA ILE A 86 -15.30 5.50 8.74
C ILE A 86 -14.46 6.73 8.37
N ALA A 87 -13.65 6.66 7.31
CA ALA A 87 -12.85 7.80 6.86
C ALA A 87 -13.74 8.99 6.45
N VAL A 88 -14.86 8.74 5.77
CA VAL A 88 -15.85 9.79 5.41
C VAL A 88 -16.44 10.43 6.65
N VAL A 89 -16.81 9.66 7.67
CA VAL A 89 -17.30 10.19 8.94
C VAL A 89 -16.24 11.06 9.63
N VAL A 90 -14.98 10.63 9.63
CA VAL A 90 -13.88 11.41 10.22
C VAL A 90 -13.71 12.74 9.49
N VAL A 91 -13.77 12.76 8.16
CA VAL A 91 -13.70 13.99 7.36
C VAL A 91 -14.90 14.90 7.65
N PHE A 92 -16.09 14.35 7.84
CA PHE A 92 -17.28 15.12 8.16
C PHE A 92 -17.22 15.77 9.54
N VAL A 93 -16.69 15.07 10.55
CA VAL A 93 -16.63 15.55 11.95
C VAL A 93 -15.48 16.54 12.15
N TRP A 94 -14.34 16.34 11.49
CA TRP A 94 -13.12 17.18 11.62
C TRP A 94 -12.57 17.60 10.25
N PRO A 95 -13.28 18.41 9.47
CA PRO A 95 -12.92 18.74 8.08
C PRO A 95 -11.55 19.42 7.97
N GLU A 96 -11.18 20.28 8.92
CA GLU A 96 -9.93 21.06 8.88
C GLU A 96 -8.67 20.21 8.98
N PHE A 97 -8.72 19.09 9.71
CA PHE A 97 -7.55 18.27 10.01
C PHE A 97 -7.56 16.92 9.30
N ALA A 98 -8.75 16.38 9.01
CA ALA A 98 -8.92 15.01 8.55
C ALA A 98 -8.19 14.75 7.23
N PHE A 99 -8.26 15.66 6.26
CA PHE A 99 -7.59 15.53 4.97
C PHE A 99 -6.07 15.38 5.14
N ASN A 100 -5.45 16.27 5.91
CA ASN A 100 -4.00 16.25 6.15
C ASN A 100 -3.57 14.99 6.88
N TYR A 101 -4.35 14.52 7.86
CA TYR A 101 -4.03 13.28 8.60
C TYR A 101 -4.19 12.04 7.72
N LEU A 102 -5.25 11.94 6.93
CA LEU A 102 -5.45 10.80 6.02
C LEU A 102 -4.36 10.75 4.94
N MET A 103 -3.99 11.89 4.36
CA MET A 103 -2.88 11.96 3.40
C MET A 103 -1.55 11.59 4.04
N SER A 104 -1.31 12.01 5.27
CA SER A 104 -0.09 11.68 6.01
C SER A 104 -0.01 10.18 6.32
N ILE A 105 -1.13 9.54 6.71
CA ILE A 105 -1.21 8.09 6.92
C ILE A 105 -0.97 7.33 5.61
N ALA A 106 -1.54 7.80 4.51
CA ALA A 106 -1.31 7.20 3.20
C ALA A 106 0.17 7.28 2.78
N THR A 107 0.82 8.41 3.06
CA THR A 107 2.24 8.63 2.75
C THR A 107 3.14 7.68 3.54
N ILE A 108 2.94 7.54 4.86
CA ILE A 108 3.75 6.61 5.66
C ILE A 108 3.50 5.14 5.26
N ALA A 109 2.26 4.78 4.95
CA ALA A 109 1.92 3.44 4.46
C ALA A 109 2.63 3.14 3.13
N ALA A 110 2.67 4.10 2.20
CA ALA A 110 3.41 3.97 0.95
C ALA A 110 4.92 3.82 1.19
N ALA A 111 5.52 4.62 2.08
CA ALA A 111 6.94 4.52 2.42
C ALA A 111 7.29 3.14 2.99
N ILE A 112 6.48 2.62 3.93
CA ILE A 112 6.66 1.28 4.49
C ILE A 112 6.57 0.21 3.38
N ASN A 113 5.59 0.32 2.49
CA ASN A 113 5.42 -0.62 1.39
C ASN A 113 6.64 -0.63 0.46
N TRP A 114 7.18 0.52 0.07
CA TRP A 114 8.38 0.61 -0.76
C TRP A 114 9.62 0.03 -0.06
N ILE A 115 9.79 0.27 1.23
CA ILE A 115 10.87 -0.34 2.02
C ILE A 115 10.73 -1.87 2.02
N MET A 116 9.52 -2.40 2.23
CA MET A 116 9.27 -3.84 2.23
C MET A 116 9.52 -4.49 0.87
N ILE A 117 9.18 -3.81 -0.24
CA ILE A 117 9.49 -4.27 -1.60
C ILE A 117 11.01 -4.41 -1.77
N MET A 118 11.79 -3.42 -1.36
CA MET A 118 13.26 -3.48 -1.48
C MET A 118 13.88 -4.56 -0.59
N ILE A 119 13.38 -4.73 0.63
CA ILE A 119 13.83 -5.83 1.52
C ILE A 119 13.52 -7.20 0.90
N THR A 120 12.35 -7.34 0.28
CA THR A 120 11.95 -8.58 -0.39
C THR A 120 12.85 -8.86 -1.61
N GLU A 121 13.19 -7.84 -2.38
CA GLU A 121 14.13 -7.94 -3.51
C GLU A 121 15.51 -8.42 -3.05
N ILE A 122 16.04 -7.85 -1.97
CA ILE A 122 17.33 -8.27 -1.40
C ILE A 122 17.27 -9.75 -0.96
N LYS A 123 16.19 -10.14 -0.27
CA LYS A 123 16.00 -11.53 0.19
C LYS A 123 15.84 -12.49 -0.99
N PHE A 124 15.05 -12.12 -1.99
CA PHE A 124 14.85 -12.92 -3.20
C PHE A 124 16.18 -13.18 -3.90
N ARG A 125 17.00 -12.15 -4.12
CA ARG A 125 18.33 -12.33 -4.74
C ARG A 125 19.26 -13.21 -3.94
N ARG A 126 19.25 -13.08 -2.61
CA ARG A 126 20.03 -13.96 -1.73
C ARG A 126 19.56 -15.41 -1.82
N MET A 127 18.27 -15.64 -1.83
CA MET A 127 17.67 -16.97 -1.98
C MET A 127 18.04 -17.60 -3.33
N VAL A 128 17.91 -16.85 -4.44
CA VAL A 128 18.31 -17.31 -5.78
C VAL A 128 19.81 -17.62 -5.84
N ALA A 129 20.64 -16.75 -5.27
CA ALA A 129 22.10 -16.98 -5.23
C ALA A 129 22.49 -18.21 -4.39
N ALA A 130 21.71 -18.55 -3.36
CA ALA A 130 21.91 -19.75 -2.55
C ALA A 130 21.50 -21.04 -3.28
N GLY A 131 20.69 -20.95 -4.34
CA GLY A 131 20.21 -22.09 -5.11
C GLY A 131 18.78 -22.53 -4.74
N ASP A 132 18.10 -21.79 -3.85
CA ASP A 132 16.74 -22.03 -3.39
C ASP A 132 15.71 -21.21 -4.21
N GLY A 133 16.06 -20.84 -5.42
CA GLY A 133 15.20 -20.04 -6.31
C GLY A 133 13.99 -20.81 -6.84
N PRO A 134 13.12 -20.12 -7.62
CA PRO A 134 11.98 -20.73 -8.29
C PRO A 134 12.38 -21.96 -9.12
N ALA A 135 11.39 -22.82 -9.42
CA ALA A 135 11.63 -24.09 -10.12
C ALA A 135 12.46 -23.96 -11.41
N GLU A 136 12.30 -22.85 -12.14
CA GLU A 136 13.04 -22.54 -13.37
C GLU A 136 14.54 -22.26 -13.15
N LEU A 137 14.92 -21.86 -11.93
CA LEU A 137 16.30 -21.55 -11.52
C LEU A 137 16.88 -22.61 -10.60
N LYS A 138 16.14 -23.69 -10.32
CA LYS A 138 16.54 -24.76 -9.42
C LYS A 138 17.83 -25.45 -9.90
N GLY A 139 18.81 -25.52 -9.02
CA GLY A 139 20.11 -26.12 -9.34
C GLY A 139 21.18 -25.15 -9.83
N LEU A 140 20.83 -23.91 -10.15
CA LEU A 140 21.78 -22.85 -10.46
C LEU A 140 22.14 -22.09 -9.18
N LYS A 141 23.41 -21.64 -9.07
CA LYS A 141 23.90 -20.90 -7.90
C LYS A 141 24.71 -19.68 -8.28
N GLY A 142 24.78 -18.73 -7.36
CA GLY A 142 25.62 -17.55 -7.51
C GLY A 142 25.23 -16.65 -8.69
N LYS A 143 26.22 -16.19 -9.42
CA LYS A 143 26.02 -15.28 -10.57
C LYS A 143 25.23 -15.91 -11.72
N GLU A 144 25.40 -17.20 -11.97
CA GLU A 144 24.71 -17.90 -13.05
C GLU A 144 23.19 -17.92 -12.82
N ALA A 145 22.74 -18.14 -11.60
CA ALA A 145 21.33 -18.06 -11.23
C ALA A 145 20.77 -16.64 -11.36
N LEU A 146 21.53 -15.65 -10.89
CA LEU A 146 21.13 -14.23 -10.97
C LEU A 146 21.10 -13.72 -12.42
N ASP A 147 21.96 -14.22 -13.30
CA ASP A 147 22.00 -13.83 -14.71
C ASP A 147 20.84 -14.38 -15.53
N LYS A 148 20.19 -15.43 -15.08
CA LYS A 148 18.97 -15.99 -15.70
C LYS A 148 17.68 -15.32 -15.28
N ILE A 149 17.71 -14.41 -14.30
CA ILE A 149 16.53 -13.61 -13.94
C ILE A 149 16.16 -12.73 -15.14
N ALA A 150 14.91 -12.82 -15.59
CA ALA A 150 14.42 -12.15 -16.80
C ALA A 150 14.51 -10.61 -16.71
N PHE A 151 14.28 -10.03 -15.54
CA PHE A 151 14.40 -8.60 -15.31
C PHE A 151 15.63 -8.31 -14.45
N LYS A 152 16.58 -7.56 -15.01
CA LYS A 152 17.81 -7.14 -14.34
C LYS A 152 17.69 -5.69 -13.89
N LEU A 153 17.62 -5.46 -12.58
CA LEU A 153 17.67 -4.12 -12.03
C LEU A 153 19.08 -3.55 -12.25
N PRO A 154 19.24 -2.35 -12.87
CA PRO A 154 20.54 -1.71 -12.99
C PRO A 154 21.15 -1.47 -11.60
N PHE A 155 22.45 -1.73 -11.45
CA PHE A 155 23.15 -1.61 -10.16
C PHE A 155 22.45 -2.36 -8.99
N ALA A 156 21.92 -3.53 -9.26
CA ALA A 156 21.08 -4.31 -8.35
C ALA A 156 21.67 -4.55 -6.95
N ASN A 157 22.98 -4.48 -6.79
CA ASN A 157 23.64 -4.62 -5.49
C ASN A 157 23.60 -3.34 -4.65
N VAL A 158 23.30 -2.18 -5.25
CA VAL A 158 23.32 -0.86 -4.59
C VAL A 158 21.93 -0.23 -4.56
N THR A 159 21.19 -0.32 -5.66
CA THR A 159 19.88 0.34 -5.83
C THR A 159 18.90 0.05 -4.69
N PRO A 160 18.69 -1.18 -4.21
CA PRO A 160 17.75 -1.43 -3.11
C PRO A 160 18.14 -0.71 -1.83
N TYR A 161 19.43 -0.62 -1.51
CA TYR A 161 19.90 0.08 -0.31
C TYR A 161 19.75 1.59 -0.42
N VAL A 162 20.00 2.15 -1.61
CA VAL A 162 19.79 3.59 -1.87
C VAL A 162 18.31 3.95 -1.73
N VAL A 163 17.41 3.14 -2.27
CA VAL A 163 15.95 3.36 -2.14
C VAL A 163 15.51 3.26 -0.68
N ILE A 164 16.00 2.26 0.07
CA ILE A 164 15.69 2.14 1.51
C ILE A 164 16.20 3.37 2.26
N ALA A 165 17.45 3.79 2.03
CA ALA A 165 18.02 4.96 2.68
C ALA A 165 17.24 6.24 2.37
N PHE A 166 16.82 6.43 1.11
CA PHE A 166 15.99 7.54 0.69
C PHE A 166 14.61 7.52 1.37
N MET A 167 13.94 6.36 1.43
CA MET A 167 12.65 6.24 2.11
C MET A 167 12.75 6.48 3.62
N LEU A 168 13.83 6.01 4.26
CA LEU A 168 14.09 6.31 5.66
C LEU A 168 14.35 7.80 5.88
N LEU A 169 15.08 8.46 4.97
CA LEU A 169 15.26 9.91 5.01
C LEU A 169 13.91 10.64 4.93
N VAL A 170 13.01 10.24 4.04
CA VAL A 170 11.65 10.79 3.95
C VAL A 170 10.90 10.64 5.26
N VAL A 171 10.93 9.45 5.89
CA VAL A 171 10.28 9.21 7.19
C VAL A 171 10.90 10.09 8.29
N VAL A 172 12.22 10.26 8.30
CA VAL A 172 12.90 11.16 9.24
C VAL A 172 12.46 12.61 9.03
N LEU A 173 12.40 13.08 7.79
CA LEU A 173 11.91 14.43 7.48
C LEU A 173 10.44 14.63 7.90
N MET A 174 9.59 13.61 7.77
CA MET A 174 8.22 13.65 8.27
C MET A 174 8.14 13.89 9.79
N CYS A 175 9.13 13.43 10.58
CA CYS A 175 9.17 13.65 12.01
C CYS A 175 9.36 15.12 12.40
N PHE A 176 9.98 15.94 11.54
CA PHE A 176 10.21 17.36 11.78
C PHE A 176 8.99 18.22 11.48
N SER A 177 8.02 17.73 10.73
CA SER A 177 6.77 18.44 10.42
C SER A 177 5.67 18.07 11.42
N ALA A 178 5.02 19.06 12.02
CA ALA A 178 3.96 18.83 12.99
C ALA A 178 2.78 18.03 12.41
N SER A 179 2.40 18.32 11.16
CA SER A 179 1.29 17.63 10.48
C SER A 179 1.59 16.16 10.17
N TYR A 180 2.85 15.84 9.85
CA TYR A 180 3.23 14.46 9.46
C TYR A 180 3.70 13.60 10.65
N ARG A 181 4.09 14.20 11.77
CA ARG A 181 4.56 13.49 12.97
C ARG A 181 3.53 12.49 13.48
N ILE A 182 2.26 12.89 13.49
CA ILE A 182 1.13 12.04 13.93
C ILE A 182 1.04 10.78 13.06
N ALA A 183 1.27 10.91 11.75
CA ALA A 183 1.24 9.76 10.86
C ALA A 183 2.38 8.77 11.12
N VAL A 184 3.58 9.27 11.44
CA VAL A 184 4.71 8.39 11.80
C VAL A 184 4.39 7.60 13.05
N ILE A 185 3.84 8.27 14.09
CA ILE A 185 3.41 7.60 15.34
C ILE A 185 2.31 6.56 15.03
N ALA A 186 1.30 6.93 14.25
CA ALA A 186 0.24 6.02 13.85
C ALA A 186 0.78 4.82 13.05
N GLY A 187 1.75 5.04 12.15
CA GLY A 187 2.41 3.98 11.41
C GLY A 187 3.16 2.98 12.29
N VAL A 188 3.90 3.47 13.29
CA VAL A 188 4.61 2.63 14.27
C VAL A 188 3.62 1.82 15.11
N ILE A 189 2.56 2.46 15.62
CA ILE A 189 1.50 1.80 16.38
C ILE A 189 0.84 0.72 15.53
N TRP A 190 0.52 1.03 14.27
CA TRP A 190 -0.08 0.08 13.34
C TRP A 190 0.80 -1.15 13.10
N LEU A 191 2.10 -0.95 12.88
CA LEU A 191 3.06 -2.05 12.74
C LEU A 191 3.13 -2.91 14.00
N ALA A 192 3.13 -2.29 15.19
CA ALA A 192 3.12 -3.00 16.46
C ALA A 192 1.84 -3.83 16.63
N VAL A 193 0.67 -3.28 16.27
CA VAL A 193 -0.62 -3.99 16.29
C VAL A 193 -0.61 -5.17 15.33
N LEU A 194 -0.11 -5.00 14.10
CA LEU A 194 0.01 -6.08 13.13
C LEU A 194 0.95 -7.18 13.62
N PHE A 195 2.09 -6.81 14.20
CA PHE A 195 3.04 -7.77 14.76
C PHE A 195 2.42 -8.55 15.94
N ALA A 196 1.74 -7.87 16.85
CA ALA A 196 1.04 -8.51 17.97
C ALA A 196 -0.08 -9.44 17.47
N ALA A 197 -0.88 -9.01 16.50
CA ALA A 197 -1.92 -9.83 15.89
C ALA A 197 -1.34 -11.08 15.21
N TYR A 198 -0.21 -10.94 14.51
CA TYR A 198 0.50 -12.06 13.89
C TYR A 198 0.97 -13.07 14.94
N GLN A 199 1.54 -12.61 16.05
CA GLN A 199 1.99 -13.49 17.14
C GLN A 199 0.83 -14.19 17.85
N LEU A 200 -0.27 -13.48 18.11
CA LEU A 200 -1.45 -14.02 18.80
C LEU A 200 -2.21 -15.05 17.95
N THR A 201 -2.30 -14.83 16.64
CA THR A 201 -3.04 -15.73 15.74
C THR A 201 -2.26 -17.00 15.39
N GLN A 202 -0.98 -17.09 15.75
CA GLN A 202 -0.10 -18.23 15.47
C GLN A 202 -0.10 -18.68 13.99
N VAL A 203 -0.37 -17.73 13.09
CA VAL A 203 -0.48 -18.01 11.65
C VAL A 203 0.77 -18.71 11.10
N GLY A 204 1.95 -18.30 11.55
CA GLY A 204 3.21 -18.92 11.14
C GLY A 204 3.36 -20.39 11.58
N ARG A 205 2.83 -20.77 12.75
CA ARG A 205 2.85 -22.17 13.22
C ARG A 205 1.91 -23.06 12.41
N LYS A 206 0.69 -22.59 12.14
CA LYS A 206 -0.27 -23.32 11.30
C LYS A 206 0.21 -23.56 9.88
N GLN A 207 0.99 -22.63 9.31
CA GLN A 207 1.60 -22.81 7.98
C GLN A 207 2.75 -23.81 8.00
N ALA A 208 3.60 -23.81 9.04
CA ALA A 208 4.67 -24.76 9.19
C ALA A 208 4.11 -26.19 9.33
N ASP A 209 3.06 -26.35 10.14
CA ASP A 209 2.40 -27.65 10.35
C ASP A 209 1.70 -28.16 9.06
N ALA A 210 1.05 -27.26 8.29
CA ALA A 210 0.44 -27.62 7.01
C ALA A 210 1.49 -28.00 5.95
N SER A 211 2.61 -27.29 5.88
CA SER A 211 3.70 -27.60 4.95
C SER A 211 4.44 -28.90 5.32
N ALA A 212 4.48 -29.27 6.58
CA ALA A 212 5.04 -30.55 7.01
C ALA A 212 4.11 -31.72 6.67
N ALA A 213 2.78 -31.52 6.76
CA ALA A 213 1.78 -32.53 6.42
C ALA A 213 1.67 -32.79 4.89
N ASP A 214 1.97 -31.77 4.05
CA ASP A 214 2.00 -31.91 2.59
C ASP A 214 3.32 -32.55 2.08
N ALA A 215 4.31 -32.73 2.94
CA ALA A 215 5.62 -33.32 2.61
C ALA A 215 5.75 -34.80 3.04
N GLU A 216 4.79 -35.36 3.78
CA GLU A 216 4.60 -36.75 4.10
C GLU A 216 3.62 -37.43 3.12
#